data_8db95fb8d4924e2e7b7f7a0e75b690fd
#
_entry.id   8db95fb8d4924e2e7b7f7a0e75b690fd
#
_cell.length_a   1.000
_cell.length_b   1.000
_cell.length_c   1.000
_cell.angle_alpha   90.00
_cell.angle_beta   90.00
_cell.angle_gamma   90.00
#
_symmetry.space_group_name_H-M   'P 1'
#
loop_
_entity.id
_entity.type
_entity.pdbx_description
1 polymer ?
#
loop_
_entity_poly.entity_id
_entity_poly.type
_entity_poly.pdbx_seq_one_letter_code
_entity_poly.pdbx_strand_id
1 'polypeptide(L)'
;MIGAAPSPLSWFGIVRLGLVQTALGAVVVLTTSTLNRVMVIELALPAMIPGLLVAIHYAMQVLRPWLGHGSDVGGRRFAWIVGGMAVLAAGGLLAAVATALMASQLVLGLVVAVIAFIMIGIGVGAAGTSLLVLLAKRTAPERRSAAASIAWIMMIAGFIVTTAVAGKALDPFSGERLILVSGAVSAIAMVLTLLGVWGIEQPEISAEASAAKAERGGFMEDFREICREPQARRFAIFIFVSMLAYSAQDLILEPFAGSVFGMTPGQTTQLSSVQHMGALIGMILMPALASLRADWRTRPQPWIIGGCLASALALLSLATAATVGPSWPLRGSVLLLGITNGVYAIAAIGAMMNMVSEGRDNREGTRMGLWGASQAISFGIGGFVGTAAADAARHFMPSTASAY
;
A
#
# COMPACT_ATOMS: atom_id res chain seq x y z
N MET A 1 -13.87 -13.65 39.96
CA MET A 1 -14.56 -14.16 38.77
C MET A 1 -13.55 -14.15 37.64
N ILE A 2 -13.07 -15.30 37.19
CA ILE A 2 -12.15 -15.43 36.06
C ILE A 2 -13.00 -15.06 34.85
N GLY A 3 -12.73 -13.87 34.26
CA GLY A 3 -13.46 -13.41 33.07
C GLY A 3 -13.21 -14.40 31.93
N ALA A 4 -14.29 -14.89 31.32
CA ALA A 4 -14.22 -15.78 30.16
C ALA A 4 -13.39 -15.11 29.07
N ALA A 5 -12.47 -15.86 28.47
CA ALA A 5 -11.66 -15.37 27.35
C ALA A 5 -12.61 -14.81 26.26
N PRO A 6 -12.31 -13.63 25.69
CA PRO A 6 -13.19 -13.01 24.71
C PRO A 6 -13.39 -13.94 23.52
N SER A 7 -14.65 -14.12 23.09
CA SER A 7 -14.97 -14.98 21.95
C SER A 7 -14.24 -14.49 20.67
N PRO A 8 -13.73 -15.40 19.84
CA PRO A 8 -13.10 -15.04 18.57
C PRO A 8 -14.06 -14.24 17.67
N LEU A 9 -13.51 -13.36 16.85
CA LEU A 9 -14.29 -12.56 15.89
C LEU A 9 -15.10 -13.46 14.95
N SER A 10 -16.36 -13.09 14.75
CA SER A 10 -17.18 -13.63 13.67
C SER A 10 -16.66 -13.14 12.31
N TRP A 11 -17.09 -13.76 11.23
CA TRP A 11 -16.79 -13.30 9.87
C TRP A 11 -17.21 -11.84 9.64
N PHE A 12 -18.35 -11.45 10.19
CA PHE A 12 -18.81 -10.05 10.15
C PHE A 12 -17.85 -9.11 10.89
N GLY A 13 -17.32 -9.51 12.04
CA GLY A 13 -16.30 -8.74 12.76
C GLY A 13 -15.00 -8.58 11.97
N ILE A 14 -14.57 -9.63 11.24
CA ILE A 14 -13.40 -9.57 10.35
C ILE A 14 -13.64 -8.59 9.21
N VAL A 15 -14.80 -8.64 8.55
CA VAL A 15 -15.18 -7.70 7.48
C VAL A 15 -15.25 -6.25 8.01
N ARG A 16 -15.80 -6.05 9.21
CA ARG A 16 -15.81 -4.72 9.85
C ARG A 16 -14.40 -4.16 10.04
N LEU A 17 -13.45 -4.96 10.54
CA LEU A 17 -12.04 -4.53 10.62
C LEU A 17 -11.44 -4.30 9.22
N GLY A 18 -11.87 -5.05 8.21
CA GLY A 18 -11.52 -4.83 6.82
C GLY A 18 -11.91 -3.44 6.30
N LEU A 19 -12.99 -2.81 6.83
CA LEU A 19 -13.36 -1.43 6.48
C LEU A 19 -12.26 -0.42 6.83
N VAL A 20 -11.52 -0.66 7.91
CA VAL A 20 -10.37 0.18 8.28
C VAL A 20 -9.27 0.07 7.22
N GLN A 21 -9.04 -1.14 6.71
CA GLN A 21 -8.03 -1.33 5.65
C GLN A 21 -8.48 -0.68 4.33
N THR A 22 -9.78 -0.75 4.00
CA THR A 22 -10.40 0.01 2.90
C THR A 22 -10.16 1.51 3.05
N ALA A 23 -10.39 2.04 4.26
CA ALA A 23 -10.21 3.46 4.56
C ALA A 23 -8.74 3.91 4.45
N LEU A 24 -7.79 3.10 4.98
CA LEU A 24 -6.35 3.33 4.82
C LEU A 24 -5.99 3.41 3.33
N GLY A 25 -6.44 2.43 2.56
CA GLY A 25 -6.20 2.37 1.12
C GLY A 25 -6.75 3.58 0.38
N ALA A 26 -7.98 3.99 0.70
CA ALA A 26 -8.64 5.13 0.07
C ALA A 26 -7.83 6.44 0.14
N VAL A 27 -7.28 6.75 1.31
CA VAL A 27 -6.46 7.97 1.48
C VAL A 27 -5.09 7.81 0.80
N VAL A 28 -4.44 6.65 0.98
CA VAL A 28 -3.10 6.40 0.42
C VAL A 28 -3.12 6.45 -1.10
N VAL A 29 -4.10 5.82 -1.77
CA VAL A 29 -4.12 5.78 -3.25
C VAL A 29 -4.27 7.15 -3.88
N LEU A 30 -5.05 8.07 -3.30
CA LEU A 30 -5.13 9.44 -3.80
C LEU A 30 -3.81 10.19 -3.65
N THR A 31 -3.12 10.00 -2.53
CA THR A 31 -1.88 10.73 -2.25
C THR A 31 -0.70 10.24 -3.09
N THR A 32 -0.61 8.94 -3.35
CA THR A 32 0.49 8.37 -4.13
C THR A 32 0.26 8.42 -5.64
N SER A 33 -0.98 8.41 -6.09
CA SER A 33 -1.37 8.33 -7.49
C SER A 33 -1.81 9.72 -8.00
N THR A 34 -2.98 10.20 -7.58
CA THR A 34 -3.60 11.43 -8.10
C THR A 34 -2.76 12.68 -7.82
N LEU A 35 -2.29 12.88 -6.57
CA LEU A 35 -1.48 14.07 -6.25
C LEU A 35 -0.13 14.04 -6.95
N ASN A 36 0.50 12.86 -7.07
CA ASN A 36 1.73 12.68 -7.85
C ASN A 36 1.54 13.16 -9.30
N ARG A 37 0.49 12.70 -9.96
CA ARG A 37 0.17 13.10 -11.34
C ARG A 37 -0.09 14.62 -11.44
N VAL A 38 -0.84 15.20 -10.51
CA VAL A 38 -1.12 16.64 -10.52
C VAL A 38 0.17 17.46 -10.39
N MET A 39 1.08 17.07 -9.49
CA MET A 39 2.37 17.74 -9.32
C MET A 39 3.21 17.68 -10.61
N VAL A 40 3.25 16.52 -11.28
CA VAL A 40 4.10 16.33 -12.47
C VAL A 40 3.52 16.99 -13.72
N ILE A 41 2.22 16.89 -13.94
CA ILE A 41 1.59 17.32 -15.20
C ILE A 41 0.97 18.71 -15.08
N GLU A 42 0.12 18.95 -14.06
CA GLU A 42 -0.56 20.25 -13.96
C GLU A 42 0.37 21.36 -13.44
N LEU A 43 1.29 21.01 -12.53
CA LEU A 43 2.24 21.96 -11.95
C LEU A 43 3.60 21.93 -12.67
N ALA A 44 3.80 21.02 -13.65
CA ALA A 44 5.04 20.83 -14.40
C ALA A 44 6.28 20.65 -13.50
N LEU A 45 6.11 20.03 -12.32
CA LEU A 45 7.23 19.76 -11.43
C LEU A 45 8.00 18.51 -11.89
N PRO A 46 9.33 18.46 -11.64
CA PRO A 46 10.11 17.23 -11.82
C PRO A 46 9.46 16.06 -11.07
N ALA A 47 9.33 14.89 -11.71
CA ALA A 47 8.66 13.73 -11.13
C ALA A 47 9.39 13.19 -9.89
N MET A 48 10.68 13.46 -9.75
CA MET A 48 11.46 13.14 -8.55
C MET A 48 10.94 13.84 -7.29
N ILE A 49 10.26 15.01 -7.39
CA ILE A 49 9.73 15.73 -6.24
C ILE A 49 8.60 14.93 -5.56
N PRO A 50 7.48 14.61 -6.24
CA PRO A 50 6.48 13.74 -5.62
C PRO A 50 7.03 12.33 -5.31
N GLY A 51 7.99 11.81 -6.10
CA GLY A 51 8.69 10.57 -5.77
C GLY A 51 9.40 10.62 -4.41
N LEU A 52 10.08 11.74 -4.10
CA LEU A 52 10.71 11.97 -2.81
C LEU A 52 9.69 12.09 -1.67
N LEU A 53 8.58 12.78 -1.89
CA LEU A 53 7.50 12.89 -0.90
C LEU A 53 6.93 11.51 -0.55
N VAL A 54 6.68 10.67 -1.55
CA VAL A 54 6.24 9.28 -1.35
C VAL A 54 7.33 8.46 -0.65
N ALA A 55 8.60 8.66 -0.97
CA ALA A 55 9.71 8.00 -0.27
C ALA A 55 9.74 8.39 1.22
N ILE A 56 9.49 9.65 1.57
CA ILE A 56 9.34 10.13 2.97
C ILE A 56 8.20 9.39 3.66
N HIS A 57 7.03 9.29 3.02
CA HIS A 57 5.90 8.52 3.54
C HIS A 57 6.29 7.08 3.90
N TYR A 58 7.00 6.38 3.00
CA TYR A 58 7.45 5.01 3.28
C TYR A 58 8.57 4.96 4.32
N ALA A 59 9.47 5.93 4.36
CA ALA A 59 10.51 6.01 5.38
C ALA A 59 9.92 6.11 6.80
N MET A 60 8.83 6.84 6.98
CA MET A 60 8.12 6.91 8.26
C MET A 60 7.55 5.56 8.70
N GLN A 61 7.29 4.64 7.78
CA GLN A 61 6.80 3.30 8.11
C GLN A 61 7.86 2.39 8.76
N VAL A 62 9.13 2.77 8.73
CA VAL A 62 10.19 2.11 9.54
C VAL A 62 9.90 2.24 11.04
N LEU A 63 9.09 3.23 11.44
CA LEU A 63 8.63 3.40 12.82
C LEU A 63 7.52 2.41 13.25
N ARG A 64 6.99 1.59 12.33
CA ARG A 64 5.91 0.61 12.62
C ARG A 64 6.18 -0.30 13.83
N PRO A 65 7.39 -0.86 14.05
CA PRO A 65 7.65 -1.68 15.23
C PRO A 65 7.50 -0.89 16.53
N TRP A 66 7.94 0.37 16.54
CA TRP A 66 7.83 1.25 17.70
C TRP A 66 6.36 1.67 17.97
N LEU A 67 5.60 2.02 16.92
CA LEU A 67 4.18 2.34 17.00
C LEU A 67 3.36 1.11 17.43
N GLY A 68 3.72 -0.07 16.96
CA GLY A 68 3.14 -1.35 17.38
C GLY A 68 3.39 -1.64 18.85
N HIS A 69 4.60 -1.43 19.33
CA HIS A 69 4.94 -1.56 20.75
C HIS A 69 4.12 -0.59 21.62
N GLY A 70 3.99 0.67 21.20
CA GLY A 70 3.15 1.66 21.90
C GLY A 70 1.69 1.21 22.01
N SER A 71 1.14 0.60 20.96
CA SER A 71 -0.23 0.04 20.97
C SER A 71 -0.38 -1.18 21.88
N ASP A 72 0.69 -1.96 22.07
CA ASP A 72 0.71 -3.13 22.95
C ASP A 72 0.78 -2.71 24.43
N VAL A 73 1.59 -1.69 24.77
CA VAL A 73 1.76 -1.18 26.13
C VAL A 73 0.56 -0.33 26.57
N GLY A 74 0.00 0.46 25.66
CA GLY A 74 -1.13 1.36 25.97
C GLY A 74 -2.48 0.67 26.18
N GLY A 75 -2.62 -0.62 25.93
CA GLY A 75 -3.81 -1.45 26.21
C GLY A 75 -5.08 -1.08 25.42
N ARG A 76 -5.04 -0.05 24.57
CA ARG A 76 -6.18 0.46 23.79
C ARG A 76 -5.82 0.62 22.31
N ARG A 77 -5.88 -0.47 21.55
CA ARG A 77 -5.60 -0.44 20.10
C ARG A 77 -6.59 0.42 19.33
N PHE A 78 -7.83 0.52 19.82
CA PHE A 78 -8.84 1.45 19.29
C PHE A 78 -8.29 2.88 19.15
N ALA A 79 -7.67 3.41 20.21
CA ALA A 79 -7.11 4.76 20.19
C ALA A 79 -5.99 4.93 19.15
N TRP A 80 -5.14 3.91 18.97
CA TRP A 80 -4.08 3.91 17.97
C TRP A 80 -4.61 3.79 16.54
N ILE A 81 -5.65 2.99 16.32
CA ILE A 81 -6.30 2.86 15.00
C ILE A 81 -7.01 4.17 14.64
N VAL A 82 -7.84 4.69 15.53
CA VAL A 82 -8.62 5.92 15.27
C VAL A 82 -7.71 7.15 15.21
N GLY A 83 -6.76 7.28 16.15
CA GLY A 83 -5.78 8.38 16.16
C GLY A 83 -4.85 8.32 14.95
N GLY A 84 -4.35 7.15 14.58
CA GLY A 84 -3.55 6.95 13.37
C GLY A 84 -4.33 7.27 12.10
N MET A 85 -5.61 6.87 12.02
CA MET A 85 -6.48 7.25 10.90
C MET A 85 -6.75 8.75 10.85
N ALA A 86 -6.94 9.41 12.00
CA ALA A 86 -7.12 10.86 12.06
C ALA A 86 -5.88 11.60 11.54
N VAL A 87 -4.68 11.15 11.94
CA VAL A 87 -3.41 11.70 11.43
C VAL A 87 -3.26 11.45 9.93
N LEU A 88 -3.60 10.26 9.45
CA LEU A 88 -3.58 9.93 8.02
C LEU A 88 -4.57 10.79 7.22
N ALA A 89 -5.81 10.90 7.68
CA ALA A 89 -6.86 11.69 7.03
C ALA A 89 -6.50 13.19 6.96
N ALA A 90 -5.99 13.74 8.08
CA ALA A 90 -5.49 15.12 8.13
C ALA A 90 -4.27 15.31 7.20
N GLY A 91 -3.34 14.35 7.18
CA GLY A 91 -2.20 14.34 6.27
C GLY A 91 -2.62 14.29 4.80
N GLY A 92 -3.60 13.45 4.45
CA GLY A 92 -4.13 13.34 3.08
C GLY A 92 -4.80 14.64 2.60
N LEU A 93 -5.62 15.27 3.46
CA LEU A 93 -6.21 16.59 3.17
C LEU A 93 -5.12 17.66 3.04
N LEU A 94 -4.16 17.68 3.97
CA LEU A 94 -3.05 18.63 3.96
C LEU A 94 -2.17 18.49 2.72
N ALA A 95 -1.97 17.26 2.22
CA ALA A 95 -1.24 17.01 0.98
C ALA A 95 -1.97 17.59 -0.24
N ALA A 96 -3.31 17.50 -0.29
CA ALA A 96 -4.11 18.12 -1.34
C ALA A 96 -4.04 19.66 -1.28
N VAL A 97 -4.14 20.24 -0.09
CA VAL A 97 -3.96 21.69 0.14
C VAL A 97 -2.56 22.13 -0.27
N ALA A 98 -1.53 21.38 0.11
CA ALA A 98 -0.14 21.67 -0.26
C ALA A 98 0.05 21.64 -1.78
N THR A 99 -0.53 20.66 -2.47
CA THR A 99 -0.46 20.54 -3.92
C THR A 99 -1.16 21.70 -4.61
N ALA A 100 -2.33 22.12 -4.14
CA ALA A 100 -3.00 23.31 -4.67
C ALA A 100 -2.21 24.58 -4.40
N LEU A 101 -1.58 24.70 -3.23
CA LEU A 101 -0.76 25.85 -2.83
C LEU A 101 0.51 26.01 -3.68
N MET A 102 1.10 24.87 -4.14
CA MET A 102 2.28 24.90 -5.03
C MET A 102 2.06 25.69 -6.31
N ALA A 103 0.82 25.79 -6.79
CA ALA A 103 0.49 26.57 -7.98
C ALA A 103 0.80 28.08 -7.83
N SER A 104 0.72 28.63 -6.61
CA SER A 104 0.96 30.05 -6.34
C SER A 104 2.21 30.31 -5.47
N GLN A 105 2.52 29.40 -4.56
CA GLN A 105 3.61 29.51 -3.58
C GLN A 105 4.37 28.18 -3.47
N LEU A 106 5.21 27.89 -4.46
CA LEU A 106 5.88 26.60 -4.60
C LEU A 106 6.63 26.17 -3.33
N VAL A 107 7.48 27.04 -2.76
CA VAL A 107 8.32 26.70 -1.58
C VAL A 107 7.46 26.37 -0.37
N LEU A 108 6.45 27.20 -0.09
CA LEU A 108 5.53 26.96 1.03
C LEU A 108 4.73 25.67 0.81
N GLY A 109 4.24 25.44 -0.41
CA GLY A 109 3.54 24.21 -0.78
C GLY A 109 4.40 22.98 -0.56
N LEU A 110 5.69 23.02 -0.94
CA LEU A 110 6.63 21.90 -0.72
C LEU A 110 6.87 21.63 0.77
N VAL A 111 7.07 22.67 1.59
CA VAL A 111 7.25 22.51 3.04
C VAL A 111 6.01 21.86 3.67
N VAL A 112 4.83 22.35 3.30
CA VAL A 112 3.55 21.76 3.79
C VAL A 112 3.38 20.34 3.30
N ALA A 113 3.78 20.02 2.06
CA ALA A 113 3.72 18.66 1.52
C ALA A 113 4.64 17.69 2.29
N VAL A 114 5.86 18.11 2.64
CA VAL A 114 6.75 17.28 3.47
C VAL A 114 6.09 16.91 4.81
N ILE A 115 5.50 17.89 5.48
CA ILE A 115 4.76 17.66 6.74
C ILE A 115 3.59 16.71 6.51
N ALA A 116 2.83 16.91 5.44
CA ALA A 116 1.69 16.06 5.09
C ALA A 116 2.11 14.60 4.86
N PHE A 117 3.18 14.35 4.09
CA PHE A 117 3.64 12.99 3.80
C PHE A 117 4.28 12.31 5.02
N ILE A 118 4.89 13.05 5.94
CA ILE A 118 5.29 12.55 7.27
C ILE A 118 4.06 12.10 8.05
N MET A 119 3.02 12.93 8.12
CA MET A 119 1.76 12.59 8.80
C MET A 119 1.11 11.34 8.19
N ILE A 120 1.06 11.26 6.85
CA ILE A 120 0.52 10.08 6.14
C ILE A 120 1.30 8.82 6.54
N GLY A 121 2.64 8.87 6.55
CA GLY A 121 3.48 7.73 6.91
C GLY A 121 3.28 7.26 8.35
N ILE A 122 3.24 8.20 9.30
CA ILE A 122 2.98 7.92 10.72
C ILE A 122 1.55 7.35 10.89
N GLY A 123 0.57 7.97 10.25
CA GLY A 123 -0.83 7.55 10.33
C GLY A 123 -1.06 6.12 9.81
N VAL A 124 -0.49 5.80 8.63
CA VAL A 124 -0.52 4.43 8.07
C VAL A 124 0.20 3.44 9.00
N GLY A 125 1.36 3.84 9.53
CA GLY A 125 2.12 3.01 10.47
C GLY A 125 1.33 2.69 11.74
N ALA A 126 0.75 3.70 12.37
CA ALA A 126 0.00 3.55 13.61
C ALA A 126 -1.32 2.76 13.42
N ALA A 127 -2.16 3.20 12.49
CA ALA A 127 -3.45 2.58 12.25
C ALA A 127 -3.31 1.16 11.67
N GLY A 128 -2.48 0.99 10.63
CA GLY A 128 -2.33 -0.29 9.94
C GLY A 128 -1.69 -1.37 10.83
N THR A 129 -0.64 -1.03 11.60
CA THR A 129 -0.01 -1.99 12.50
C THR A 129 -0.96 -2.41 13.62
N SER A 130 -1.62 -1.44 14.28
CA SER A 130 -2.56 -1.73 15.38
C SER A 130 -3.76 -2.53 14.90
N LEU A 131 -4.26 -2.27 13.68
CA LEU A 131 -5.33 -3.03 13.03
C LEU A 131 -4.93 -4.51 12.83
N LEU A 132 -3.75 -4.74 12.22
CA LEU A 132 -3.29 -6.11 11.95
C LEU A 132 -3.05 -6.90 13.24
N VAL A 133 -2.52 -6.27 14.29
CA VAL A 133 -2.37 -6.88 15.61
C VAL A 133 -3.72 -7.20 16.22
N LEU A 134 -4.70 -6.28 16.16
CA LEU A 134 -6.06 -6.52 16.65
C LEU A 134 -6.72 -7.68 15.90
N LEU A 135 -6.60 -7.70 14.57
CA LEU A 135 -7.13 -8.76 13.72
C LEU A 135 -6.51 -10.12 14.08
N ALA A 136 -5.19 -10.20 14.23
CA ALA A 136 -4.48 -11.44 14.58
C ALA A 136 -4.85 -11.96 15.97
N LYS A 137 -4.97 -11.08 16.97
CA LYS A 137 -5.31 -11.46 18.35
C LYS A 137 -6.77 -11.88 18.52
N ARG A 138 -7.70 -11.23 17.82
CA ARG A 138 -9.13 -11.46 17.96
C ARG A 138 -9.67 -12.54 17.00
N THR A 139 -8.85 -13.03 16.06
CA THR A 139 -9.24 -14.08 15.10
C THR A 139 -8.73 -15.44 15.57
N ALA A 140 -9.60 -16.45 15.50
CA ALA A 140 -9.23 -17.84 15.79
C ALA A 140 -8.04 -18.28 14.89
N PRO A 141 -7.06 -19.05 15.40
CA PRO A 141 -5.85 -19.42 14.67
C PRO A 141 -6.12 -19.96 13.27
N GLU A 142 -7.14 -20.82 13.12
CA GLU A 142 -7.51 -21.47 11.85
C GLU A 142 -8.05 -20.48 10.80
N ARG A 143 -8.48 -19.28 11.22
CA ARG A 143 -9.08 -18.24 10.36
C ARG A 143 -8.15 -17.06 10.10
N ARG A 144 -6.97 -16.98 10.73
CA ARG A 144 -6.05 -15.83 10.64
C ARG A 144 -5.62 -15.53 9.21
N SER A 145 -5.26 -16.57 8.44
CA SER A 145 -4.88 -16.42 7.04
C SER A 145 -6.02 -15.86 6.19
N ALA A 146 -7.24 -16.40 6.36
CA ALA A 146 -8.42 -15.90 5.65
C ALA A 146 -8.77 -14.46 6.05
N ALA A 147 -8.66 -14.13 7.33
CA ALA A 147 -8.90 -12.76 7.82
C ALA A 147 -7.90 -11.75 7.23
N ALA A 148 -6.61 -12.11 7.15
CA ALA A 148 -5.61 -11.29 6.48
C ALA A 148 -5.94 -11.11 4.99
N SER A 149 -6.31 -12.19 4.29
CA SER A 149 -6.71 -12.12 2.88
C SER A 149 -7.91 -11.21 2.66
N ILE A 150 -8.94 -11.29 3.50
CA ILE A 150 -10.11 -10.41 3.45
C ILE A 150 -9.69 -8.94 3.63
N ALA A 151 -8.83 -8.65 4.61
CA ALA A 151 -8.36 -7.29 4.84
C ALA A 151 -7.61 -6.72 3.62
N TRP A 152 -6.76 -7.52 2.96
CA TRP A 152 -6.06 -7.12 1.74
C TRP A 152 -6.99 -6.93 0.55
N ILE A 153 -7.93 -7.85 0.33
CA ILE A 153 -8.95 -7.73 -0.73
C ILE A 153 -9.77 -6.46 -0.53
N MET A 154 -10.17 -6.17 0.72
CA MET A 154 -10.92 -4.96 1.04
C MET A 154 -10.11 -3.69 0.84
N MET A 155 -8.78 -3.72 1.06
CA MET A 155 -7.90 -2.60 0.75
C MET A 155 -7.87 -2.33 -0.76
N ILE A 156 -7.69 -3.36 -1.59
CA ILE A 156 -7.69 -3.22 -3.05
C ILE A 156 -9.06 -2.76 -3.56
N ALA A 157 -10.16 -3.29 -3.00
CA ALA A 157 -11.50 -2.79 -3.29
C ALA A 157 -11.65 -1.29 -2.94
N GLY A 158 -11.06 -0.86 -1.83
CA GLY A 158 -10.97 0.55 -1.45
C GLY A 158 -10.23 1.38 -2.49
N PHE A 159 -9.10 0.91 -3.02
CA PHE A 159 -8.39 1.58 -4.11
C PHE A 159 -9.29 1.74 -5.34
N ILE A 160 -9.94 0.66 -5.78
CA ILE A 160 -10.80 0.67 -6.97
C ILE A 160 -11.95 1.67 -6.83
N VAL A 161 -12.70 1.57 -5.74
CA VAL A 161 -13.87 2.44 -5.50
C VAL A 161 -13.43 3.89 -5.38
N THR A 162 -12.39 4.17 -4.60
CA THR A 162 -11.91 5.53 -4.39
C THR A 162 -11.42 6.16 -5.68
N THR A 163 -10.57 5.47 -6.44
CA THR A 163 -10.03 6.03 -7.70
C THR A 163 -11.10 6.16 -8.79
N ALA A 164 -12.08 5.24 -8.84
CA ALA A 164 -13.20 5.34 -9.76
C ALA A 164 -14.12 6.53 -9.45
N VAL A 165 -14.46 6.73 -8.17
CA VAL A 165 -15.37 7.81 -7.75
C VAL A 165 -14.65 9.16 -7.74
N ALA A 166 -13.47 9.23 -7.14
CA ALA A 166 -12.66 10.45 -7.08
C ALA A 166 -12.27 10.92 -8.49
N GLY A 167 -11.91 10.00 -9.38
CA GLY A 167 -11.59 10.33 -10.76
C GLY A 167 -12.73 11.02 -11.49
N LYS A 168 -13.97 10.57 -11.29
CA LYS A 168 -15.16 11.26 -11.84
C LYS A 168 -15.41 12.62 -11.19
N ALA A 169 -15.20 12.72 -9.89
CA ALA A 169 -15.43 13.94 -9.14
C ALA A 169 -14.37 15.03 -9.41
N LEU A 170 -13.18 14.65 -9.91
CA LEU A 170 -12.10 15.57 -10.24
C LEU A 170 -12.25 16.25 -11.61
N ASP A 171 -13.13 15.78 -12.49
CA ASP A 171 -13.37 16.41 -13.80
C ASP A 171 -14.57 17.39 -13.76
N PRO A 172 -14.41 18.63 -14.29
CA PRO A 172 -13.17 19.25 -14.76
C PRO A 172 -12.23 19.59 -13.58
N PHE A 173 -10.93 19.48 -13.80
CA PHE A 173 -9.93 19.64 -12.74
C PHE A 173 -9.85 21.11 -12.23
N SER A 174 -9.77 21.26 -10.90
CA SER A 174 -9.36 22.50 -10.22
C SER A 174 -8.70 22.18 -8.88
N GLY A 175 -7.85 23.09 -8.36
CA GLY A 175 -7.23 22.94 -7.05
C GLY A 175 -8.26 22.85 -5.91
N GLU A 176 -9.34 23.63 -5.98
CA GLU A 176 -10.45 23.56 -5.01
C GLU A 176 -11.13 22.21 -5.04
N ARG A 177 -11.39 21.67 -6.23
CA ARG A 177 -12.00 20.35 -6.40
C ARG A 177 -11.10 19.24 -5.87
N LEU A 178 -9.78 19.36 -6.06
CA LEU A 178 -8.80 18.44 -5.48
C LEU A 178 -8.89 18.41 -3.95
N ILE A 179 -8.96 19.58 -3.30
CA ILE A 179 -9.11 19.71 -1.85
C ILE A 179 -10.44 19.12 -1.39
N LEU A 180 -11.56 19.44 -2.06
CA LEU A 180 -12.88 18.93 -1.71
C LEU A 180 -12.98 17.41 -1.82
N VAL A 181 -12.47 16.82 -2.91
CA VAL A 181 -12.47 15.37 -3.12
C VAL A 181 -11.60 14.68 -2.09
N SER A 182 -10.37 15.18 -1.84
CA SER A 182 -9.48 14.62 -0.84
C SER A 182 -10.04 14.74 0.59
N GLY A 183 -10.70 15.87 0.89
CA GLY A 183 -11.39 16.09 2.17
C GLY A 183 -12.57 15.13 2.36
N ALA A 184 -13.38 14.92 1.32
CA ALA A 184 -14.50 13.98 1.35
C ALA A 184 -14.01 12.53 1.56
N VAL A 185 -12.96 12.11 0.84
CA VAL A 185 -12.36 10.79 1.01
C VAL A 185 -11.80 10.62 2.42
N SER A 186 -11.10 11.63 2.94
CA SER A 186 -10.57 11.62 4.32
C SER A 186 -11.68 11.52 5.37
N ALA A 187 -12.78 12.25 5.21
CA ALA A 187 -13.93 12.19 6.10
C ALA A 187 -14.63 10.83 6.05
N ILE A 188 -14.85 10.28 4.84
CA ILE A 188 -15.42 8.94 4.67
C ILE A 188 -14.52 7.88 5.29
N ALA A 189 -13.21 7.97 5.09
CA ALA A 189 -12.23 7.06 5.67
C ALA A 189 -12.30 7.07 7.21
N MET A 190 -12.46 8.24 7.82
CA MET A 190 -12.64 8.37 9.27
C MET A 190 -13.93 7.71 9.75
N VAL A 191 -15.05 7.94 9.05
CA VAL A 191 -16.35 7.31 9.38
C VAL A 191 -16.27 5.79 9.24
N LEU A 192 -15.69 5.26 8.14
CA LEU A 192 -15.50 3.81 7.93
C LEU A 192 -14.63 3.19 9.03
N THR A 193 -13.59 3.91 9.47
CA THR A 193 -12.73 3.45 10.57
C THR A 193 -13.49 3.36 11.87
N LEU A 194 -14.25 4.39 12.23
CA LEU A 194 -15.09 4.37 13.44
C LEU A 194 -16.10 3.23 13.41
N LEU A 195 -16.81 3.04 12.30
CA LEU A 195 -17.74 1.93 12.12
C LEU A 195 -17.04 0.57 12.19
N GLY A 196 -15.83 0.49 11.64
CA GLY A 196 -15.02 -0.73 11.62
C GLY A 196 -14.60 -1.20 13.00
N VAL A 197 -14.18 -0.29 13.88
CA VAL A 197 -13.61 -0.65 15.19
C VAL A 197 -14.57 -0.52 16.36
N TRP A 198 -15.72 0.13 16.20
CA TRP A 198 -16.67 0.38 17.28
C TRP A 198 -17.12 -0.91 17.98
N GLY A 199 -16.90 -1.00 19.30
CA GLY A 199 -17.32 -2.14 20.10
C GLY A 199 -16.60 -3.47 19.82
N ILE A 200 -15.52 -3.47 19.01
CA ILE A 200 -14.72 -4.69 18.75
C ILE A 200 -13.68 -4.91 19.85
N GLU A 201 -13.09 -3.83 20.37
CA GLU A 201 -12.10 -3.93 21.43
C GLU A 201 -12.79 -4.12 22.77
N GLN A 202 -12.47 -5.21 23.47
CA GLN A 202 -12.78 -5.38 24.86
C GLN A 202 -11.55 -4.99 25.68
N PRO A 203 -11.70 -4.31 26.83
CA PRO A 203 -10.58 -4.02 27.71
C PRO A 203 -9.88 -5.32 28.11
N GLU A 204 -8.72 -5.58 27.56
CA GLU A 204 -7.89 -6.68 28.06
C GLU A 204 -7.29 -6.27 29.40
N ILE A 205 -7.51 -7.08 30.42
CA ILE A 205 -6.76 -7.06 31.67
C ILE A 205 -5.38 -7.65 31.35
N SER A 206 -4.49 -6.86 30.75
CA SER A 206 -3.22 -7.36 30.20
C SER A 206 -1.97 -6.96 30.99
N ALA A 207 -2.09 -6.84 32.32
CA ALA A 207 -0.92 -6.70 33.19
C ALA A 207 -0.01 -7.95 33.14
N GLU A 208 -0.59 -9.15 33.06
CA GLU A 208 0.17 -10.41 33.00
C GLU A 208 0.83 -10.68 31.64
N ALA A 209 0.17 -10.30 30.55
CA ALA A 209 0.74 -10.45 29.19
C ALA A 209 1.91 -9.48 28.94
N SER A 210 1.93 -8.31 29.54
CA SER A 210 3.04 -7.35 29.49
C SER A 210 4.26 -7.82 30.27
N ALA A 211 4.06 -8.43 31.45
CA ALA A 211 5.15 -8.95 32.29
C ALA A 211 5.89 -10.12 31.62
N ALA A 212 5.15 -11.06 31.00
CA ALA A 212 5.74 -12.19 30.28
C ALA A 212 6.50 -11.81 29.01
N LYS A 213 6.29 -10.60 28.48
CA LYS A 213 6.97 -10.08 27.28
C LYS A 213 8.24 -9.30 27.63
N ALA A 214 8.34 -8.75 28.84
CA ALA A 214 9.52 -8.02 29.33
C ALA A 214 10.74 -8.94 29.56
N GLU A 215 10.54 -10.24 29.73
CA GLU A 215 11.62 -11.24 29.89
C GLU A 215 12.18 -11.78 28.57
N ARG A 216 11.61 -11.41 27.41
CA ARG A 216 12.13 -11.82 26.08
C ARG A 216 13.17 -10.81 25.61
N GLY A 217 14.27 -11.32 25.04
CA GLY A 217 15.38 -10.53 24.50
C GLY A 217 14.91 -9.36 23.63
N GLY A 218 15.68 -8.27 23.61
CA GLY A 218 15.29 -7.04 22.94
C GLY A 218 14.99 -7.27 21.45
N PHE A 219 13.97 -6.59 20.91
CA PHE A 219 13.59 -6.61 19.48
C PHE A 219 14.80 -6.59 18.52
N MET A 220 15.85 -5.84 18.87
CA MET A 220 17.06 -5.71 18.06
C MET A 220 17.91 -7.00 18.02
N GLU A 221 17.89 -7.80 19.10
CA GLU A 221 18.58 -9.11 19.13
C GLU A 221 17.84 -10.12 18.27
N ASP A 222 16.53 -10.23 18.40
CA ASP A 222 15.69 -11.09 17.58
C ASP A 222 15.79 -10.74 16.10
N PHE A 223 15.76 -9.45 15.77
CA PHE A 223 15.91 -8.94 14.41
C PHE A 223 17.27 -9.30 13.82
N ARG A 224 18.36 -9.11 14.59
CA ARG A 224 19.73 -9.42 14.14
C ARG A 224 19.92 -10.93 13.92
N GLU A 225 19.31 -11.76 14.76
CA GLU A 225 19.38 -13.22 14.61
C GLU A 225 18.62 -13.70 13.36
N ILE A 226 17.42 -13.18 13.11
CA ILE A 226 16.65 -13.49 11.89
C ILE A 226 17.39 -13.04 10.63
N CYS A 227 18.05 -11.89 10.64
CA CYS A 227 18.87 -11.44 9.52
C CYS A 227 20.09 -12.36 9.26
N ARG A 228 20.53 -13.15 10.26
CA ARG A 228 21.58 -14.15 10.11
C ARG A 228 21.08 -15.47 9.50
N GLU A 229 19.78 -15.76 9.56
CA GLU A 229 19.20 -16.95 8.92
C GLU A 229 19.30 -16.83 7.38
N PRO A 230 19.99 -17.74 6.67
CA PRO A 230 20.19 -17.62 5.22
C PRO A 230 18.88 -17.57 4.43
N GLN A 231 17.85 -18.33 4.88
CA GLN A 231 16.56 -18.40 4.24
C GLN A 231 15.78 -17.09 4.40
N ALA A 232 15.70 -16.54 5.62
CA ALA A 232 15.03 -15.26 5.89
C ALA A 232 15.71 -14.10 5.12
N ARG A 233 17.04 -14.11 5.06
CA ARG A 233 17.81 -13.11 4.30
C ARG A 233 17.55 -13.18 2.79
N ARG A 234 17.60 -14.38 2.19
CA ARG A 234 17.31 -14.57 0.75
C ARG A 234 15.90 -14.10 0.42
N PHE A 235 14.95 -14.38 1.28
CA PHE A 235 13.57 -13.96 1.09
C PHE A 235 13.40 -12.44 1.24
N ALA A 236 14.02 -11.82 2.24
CA ALA A 236 14.01 -10.36 2.40
C ALA A 236 14.62 -9.65 1.18
N ILE A 237 15.73 -10.18 0.61
CA ILE A 237 16.32 -9.68 -0.63
C ILE A 237 15.37 -9.85 -1.81
N PHE A 238 14.72 -11.01 -1.93
CA PHE A 238 13.72 -11.25 -2.99
C PHE A 238 12.57 -10.25 -2.90
N ILE A 239 11.99 -10.05 -1.72
CA ILE A 239 10.93 -9.04 -1.50
C ILE A 239 11.45 -7.64 -1.83
N PHE A 240 12.64 -7.30 -1.36
CA PHE A 240 13.24 -5.99 -1.65
C PHE A 240 13.34 -5.73 -3.16
N VAL A 241 13.95 -6.63 -3.92
CA VAL A 241 14.18 -6.45 -5.36
C VAL A 241 12.86 -6.43 -6.14
N SER A 242 11.95 -7.35 -5.84
CA SER A 242 10.68 -7.45 -6.55
C SER A 242 9.74 -6.29 -6.25
N MET A 243 9.68 -5.83 -5.00
CA MET A 243 8.87 -4.68 -4.62
C MET A 243 9.48 -3.36 -5.09
N LEU A 244 10.79 -3.28 -5.21
CA LEU A 244 11.49 -2.14 -5.81
C LEU A 244 11.10 -1.99 -7.29
N ALA A 245 11.12 -3.07 -8.05
CA ALA A 245 10.69 -3.07 -9.44
C ALA A 245 9.21 -2.72 -9.60
N TYR A 246 8.35 -3.28 -8.71
CA TYR A 246 6.92 -2.98 -8.70
C TYR A 246 6.65 -1.49 -8.42
N SER A 247 7.27 -0.91 -7.39
CA SER A 247 7.02 0.47 -6.99
C SER A 247 7.58 1.50 -7.96
N ALA A 248 8.62 1.16 -8.71
CA ALA A 248 9.20 2.05 -9.73
C ALA A 248 8.19 2.42 -10.83
N GLN A 249 7.35 1.47 -11.24
CA GLN A 249 6.32 1.70 -12.27
C GLN A 249 5.08 2.44 -11.72
N ASP A 250 4.78 2.29 -10.43
CA ASP A 250 3.51 2.73 -9.84
C ASP A 250 3.37 4.25 -9.86
N LEU A 251 4.44 4.99 -9.58
CA LEU A 251 4.46 6.44 -9.62
C LEU A 251 4.57 7.05 -11.03
N ILE A 252 4.90 6.25 -12.04
CA ILE A 252 5.10 6.71 -13.41
C ILE A 252 3.82 6.60 -14.26
N LEU A 253 2.96 5.63 -13.97
CA LEU A 253 1.83 5.29 -14.83
C LEU A 253 0.84 6.45 -15.07
N GLU A 254 0.43 7.17 -14.03
CA GLU A 254 -0.50 8.31 -14.21
C GLU A 254 0.15 9.51 -14.91
N PRO A 255 1.38 9.95 -14.54
CA PRO A 255 2.11 10.94 -15.31
C PRO A 255 2.32 10.56 -16.78
N PHE A 256 2.66 9.31 -17.06
CA PHE A 256 2.76 8.76 -18.42
C PHE A 256 1.46 8.92 -19.19
N ALA A 257 0.34 8.49 -18.63
CA ALA A 257 -0.98 8.60 -19.25
C ALA A 257 -1.38 10.07 -19.50
N GLY A 258 -1.06 10.97 -18.57
CA GLY A 258 -1.28 12.41 -18.73
C GLY A 258 -0.42 13.01 -19.83
N SER A 259 0.90 12.68 -19.86
CA SER A 259 1.86 13.28 -20.80
C SER A 259 1.72 12.76 -22.23
N VAL A 260 1.51 11.45 -22.41
CA VAL A 260 1.52 10.79 -23.72
C VAL A 260 0.13 10.76 -24.36
N PHE A 261 -0.91 10.56 -23.54
CA PHE A 261 -2.28 10.40 -24.03
C PHE A 261 -3.16 11.63 -23.77
N GLY A 262 -2.64 12.69 -23.13
CA GLY A 262 -3.38 13.92 -22.83
C GLY A 262 -4.56 13.72 -21.87
N MET A 263 -4.50 12.67 -21.03
CA MET A 263 -5.59 12.36 -20.08
C MET A 263 -5.67 13.38 -18.96
N THR A 264 -6.89 13.79 -18.59
CA THR A 264 -7.15 14.66 -17.43
C THR A 264 -6.80 13.96 -16.11
N PRO A 265 -6.61 14.72 -14.99
CA PRO A 265 -6.40 14.11 -13.68
C PRO A 265 -7.50 13.09 -13.29
N GLY A 266 -8.74 13.41 -13.61
CA GLY A 266 -9.85 12.51 -13.38
C GLY A 266 -9.76 11.22 -14.19
N GLN A 267 -9.38 11.33 -15.48
CA GLN A 267 -9.21 10.17 -16.36
C GLN A 267 -8.04 9.27 -15.94
N THR A 268 -6.90 9.84 -15.53
CA THR A 268 -5.75 9.06 -15.05
C THR A 268 -6.06 8.38 -13.72
N THR A 269 -6.76 9.06 -12.81
CA THR A 269 -7.23 8.45 -11.56
C THR A 269 -8.21 7.30 -11.81
N GLN A 270 -9.11 7.41 -12.82
CA GLN A 270 -9.94 6.27 -13.25
C GLN A 270 -9.11 5.15 -13.86
N LEU A 271 -8.01 5.46 -14.57
CA LEU A 271 -7.10 4.45 -15.10
C LEU A 271 -6.45 3.63 -13.98
N SER A 272 -6.09 4.24 -12.86
CA SER A 272 -5.64 3.53 -11.65
C SER A 272 -6.70 2.57 -11.11
N SER A 273 -8.00 2.91 -11.21
CA SER A 273 -9.07 1.96 -10.88
C SER A 273 -9.02 0.71 -11.75
N VAL A 274 -8.76 0.87 -13.05
CA VAL A 274 -8.61 -0.26 -14.00
C VAL A 274 -7.40 -1.13 -13.63
N GLN A 275 -6.26 -0.52 -13.26
CA GLN A 275 -5.08 -1.23 -12.81
C GLN A 275 -5.36 -2.07 -11.56
N HIS A 276 -5.97 -1.47 -10.54
CA HIS A 276 -6.30 -2.16 -9.30
C HIS A 276 -7.38 -3.24 -9.48
N MET A 277 -8.33 -3.02 -10.40
CA MET A 277 -9.29 -4.07 -10.81
C MET A 277 -8.57 -5.26 -11.43
N GLY A 278 -7.60 -5.01 -12.31
CA GLY A 278 -6.71 -6.05 -12.85
C GLY A 278 -5.99 -6.80 -11.73
N ALA A 279 -5.42 -6.09 -10.76
CA ALA A 279 -4.74 -6.71 -9.63
C ALA A 279 -5.67 -7.61 -8.81
N LEU A 280 -6.90 -7.16 -8.54
CA LEU A 280 -7.90 -7.98 -7.86
C LEU A 280 -8.26 -9.24 -8.66
N ILE A 281 -8.47 -9.09 -9.97
CA ILE A 281 -8.73 -10.23 -10.87
C ILE A 281 -7.55 -11.22 -10.80
N GLY A 282 -6.32 -10.76 -10.90
CA GLY A 282 -5.11 -11.60 -10.80
C GLY A 282 -5.00 -12.33 -9.47
N MET A 283 -5.29 -11.63 -8.36
CA MET A 283 -5.29 -12.20 -7.01
C MET A 283 -6.34 -13.30 -6.82
N ILE A 284 -7.47 -13.25 -7.52
CA ILE A 284 -8.52 -14.27 -7.48
C ILE A 284 -8.19 -15.40 -8.47
N LEU A 285 -7.74 -15.03 -9.66
CA LEU A 285 -7.50 -15.96 -10.76
C LEU A 285 -6.39 -16.97 -10.44
N MET A 286 -5.29 -16.50 -9.82
CA MET A 286 -4.14 -17.36 -9.51
C MET A 286 -4.51 -18.54 -8.58
N PRO A 287 -5.14 -18.35 -7.42
CA PRO A 287 -5.56 -19.46 -6.57
C PRO A 287 -6.61 -20.36 -7.25
N ALA A 288 -7.52 -19.77 -8.04
CA ALA A 288 -8.51 -20.54 -8.79
C ALA A 288 -7.85 -21.48 -9.81
N LEU A 289 -6.89 -20.97 -10.59
CA LEU A 289 -6.12 -21.80 -11.54
C LEU A 289 -5.21 -22.81 -10.83
N ALA A 290 -4.57 -22.41 -9.74
CA ALA A 290 -3.73 -23.30 -8.94
C ALA A 290 -4.54 -24.44 -8.31
N SER A 291 -5.84 -24.27 -8.06
CA SER A 291 -6.71 -25.32 -7.53
C SER A 291 -7.00 -26.45 -8.54
N LEU A 292 -6.80 -26.21 -9.84
CA LEU A 292 -7.08 -27.19 -10.90
C LEU A 292 -6.04 -28.33 -10.94
N ARG A 293 -4.84 -28.12 -10.39
CA ARG A 293 -3.77 -29.15 -10.37
C ARG A 293 -3.08 -29.18 -9.01
N ALA A 294 -2.95 -30.36 -8.42
CA ALA A 294 -2.32 -30.54 -7.10
C ALA A 294 -0.88 -29.97 -7.05
N ASP A 295 -0.08 -30.17 -8.09
CA ASP A 295 1.29 -29.69 -8.20
C ASP A 295 1.39 -28.16 -8.20
N TRP A 296 0.39 -27.48 -8.71
CA TRP A 296 0.35 -26.01 -8.80
C TRP A 296 0.02 -25.37 -7.45
N ARG A 297 -0.75 -26.07 -6.60
CA ARG A 297 -1.10 -25.60 -5.26
C ARG A 297 0.10 -25.56 -4.31
N THR A 298 1.06 -26.46 -4.49
CA THR A 298 2.20 -26.65 -3.57
C THR A 298 3.44 -25.87 -4.00
N ARG A 299 3.49 -25.37 -5.25
CA ARG A 299 4.66 -24.68 -5.81
C ARG A 299 4.34 -23.26 -6.20
N PRO A 300 4.63 -22.25 -5.36
CA PRO A 300 4.39 -20.84 -5.69
C PRO A 300 5.39 -20.28 -6.72
N GLN A 301 6.58 -20.88 -6.87
CA GLN A 301 7.65 -20.34 -7.71
C GLN A 301 7.27 -20.14 -9.19
N PRO A 302 6.61 -21.11 -9.89
CA PRO A 302 6.18 -20.88 -11.28
C PRO A 302 5.24 -19.69 -11.45
N TRP A 303 4.36 -19.45 -10.46
CA TRP A 303 3.44 -18.32 -10.48
C TRP A 303 4.14 -16.98 -10.25
N ILE A 304 5.14 -16.96 -9.37
CA ILE A 304 5.98 -15.79 -9.11
C ILE A 304 6.76 -15.44 -10.38
N ILE A 305 7.48 -16.41 -10.97
CA ILE A 305 8.29 -16.19 -12.16
C ILE A 305 7.40 -15.83 -13.36
N GLY A 306 6.33 -16.57 -13.57
CA GLY A 306 5.36 -16.31 -14.65
C GLY A 306 4.70 -14.94 -14.52
N GLY A 307 4.30 -14.54 -13.30
CA GLY A 307 3.76 -13.22 -13.00
C GLY A 307 4.76 -12.11 -13.30
N CYS A 308 6.02 -12.25 -12.86
CA CYS A 308 7.08 -11.27 -13.16
C CYS A 308 7.34 -11.13 -14.68
N LEU A 309 7.45 -12.24 -15.40
CA LEU A 309 7.67 -12.23 -16.87
C LEU A 309 6.46 -11.60 -17.58
N ALA A 310 5.25 -11.96 -17.20
CA ALA A 310 4.04 -11.38 -17.78
C ALA A 310 3.91 -9.89 -17.47
N SER A 311 4.30 -9.45 -16.26
CA SER A 311 4.37 -8.01 -15.92
C SER A 311 5.42 -7.27 -16.77
N ALA A 312 6.58 -7.88 -16.99
CA ALA A 312 7.60 -7.30 -17.88
C ALA A 312 7.08 -7.14 -19.31
N LEU A 313 6.37 -8.14 -19.85
CA LEU A 313 5.73 -8.05 -21.18
C LEU A 313 4.63 -6.97 -21.22
N ALA A 314 3.83 -6.83 -20.15
CA ALA A 314 2.84 -5.77 -20.07
C ALA A 314 3.49 -4.38 -20.04
N LEU A 315 4.62 -4.21 -19.34
CA LEU A 315 5.41 -2.96 -19.35
C LEU A 315 6.02 -2.67 -20.73
N LEU A 316 6.55 -3.67 -21.42
CA LEU A 316 7.03 -3.51 -22.80
C LEU A 316 5.88 -3.10 -23.74
N SER A 317 4.67 -3.63 -23.54
CA SER A 317 3.46 -3.20 -24.24
C SER A 317 3.16 -1.72 -23.98
N LEU A 318 3.31 -1.23 -22.74
CA LEU A 318 3.13 0.18 -22.41
C LEU A 318 4.25 1.06 -23.00
N ALA A 319 5.49 0.57 -23.05
CA ALA A 319 6.58 1.26 -23.73
C ALA A 319 6.31 1.42 -25.23
N THR A 320 5.76 0.39 -25.90
CA THR A 320 5.32 0.51 -27.30
C THR A 320 4.12 1.45 -27.45
N ALA A 321 3.24 1.53 -26.46
CA ALA A 321 2.12 2.47 -26.44
C ALA A 321 2.60 3.94 -26.55
N ALA A 322 3.76 4.26 -25.96
CA ALA A 322 4.36 5.59 -26.05
C ALA A 322 4.71 5.99 -27.48
N THR A 323 5.09 5.04 -28.33
CA THR A 323 5.46 5.29 -29.74
C THR A 323 4.25 5.35 -30.66
N VAL A 324 3.17 4.61 -30.35
CA VAL A 324 1.93 4.56 -31.14
C VAL A 324 1.00 5.73 -30.80
N GLY A 325 0.99 6.16 -29.53
CA GLY A 325 0.19 7.28 -29.06
C GLY A 325 -1.30 6.95 -28.84
N PRO A 326 -2.21 7.92 -29.07
CA PRO A 326 -3.62 7.83 -28.64
C PRO A 326 -4.45 6.67 -29.24
N SER A 327 -4.00 6.06 -30.34
CA SER A 327 -4.67 4.90 -30.96
C SER A 327 -4.43 3.58 -30.19
N TRP A 328 -3.48 3.57 -29.24
CA TRP A 328 -3.18 2.39 -28.43
C TRP A 328 -4.29 2.08 -27.42
N PRO A 329 -4.67 0.81 -27.22
CA PRO A 329 -5.69 0.43 -26.23
C PRO A 329 -5.13 0.46 -24.79
N LEU A 330 -4.76 1.66 -24.31
CA LEU A 330 -4.10 1.90 -23.03
C LEU A 330 -4.79 1.20 -21.84
N ARG A 331 -6.12 1.30 -21.76
CA ARG A 331 -6.89 0.66 -20.66
C ARG A 331 -6.71 -0.86 -20.63
N GLY A 332 -6.63 -1.50 -21.81
CA GLY A 332 -6.38 -2.94 -21.92
C GLY A 332 -4.98 -3.33 -21.43
N SER A 333 -3.95 -2.57 -21.81
CA SER A 333 -2.58 -2.80 -21.37
C SER A 333 -2.43 -2.59 -19.86
N VAL A 334 -3.06 -1.56 -19.31
CA VAL A 334 -3.05 -1.28 -17.86
C VAL A 334 -3.82 -2.35 -17.07
N LEU A 335 -4.95 -2.83 -17.59
CA LEU A 335 -5.68 -3.96 -16.99
C LEU A 335 -4.80 -5.22 -16.97
N LEU A 336 -4.12 -5.53 -18.08
CA LEU A 336 -3.21 -6.68 -18.19
C LEU A 336 -2.06 -6.55 -17.19
N LEU A 337 -1.44 -5.37 -17.09
CA LEU A 337 -0.41 -5.08 -16.09
C LEU A 337 -0.94 -5.33 -14.68
N GLY A 338 -2.14 -4.86 -14.37
CA GLY A 338 -2.80 -5.13 -13.09
C GLY A 338 -2.96 -6.62 -12.83
N ILE A 339 -3.50 -7.39 -13.79
CA ILE A 339 -3.71 -8.85 -13.64
C ILE A 339 -2.39 -9.56 -13.33
N THR A 340 -1.35 -9.28 -14.10
CA THR A 340 -0.03 -9.93 -13.95
C THR A 340 0.62 -9.56 -12.62
N ASN A 341 0.53 -8.31 -12.18
CA ASN A 341 0.97 -7.85 -10.87
C ASN A 341 0.19 -8.53 -9.73
N GLY A 342 -1.12 -8.71 -9.90
CA GLY A 342 -1.98 -9.40 -8.92
C GLY A 342 -1.61 -10.89 -8.76
N VAL A 343 -1.37 -11.59 -9.88
CA VAL A 343 -0.87 -12.98 -9.88
C VAL A 343 0.45 -13.09 -9.14
N TYR A 344 1.41 -12.22 -9.45
CA TYR A 344 2.69 -12.15 -8.75
C TYR A 344 2.51 -11.90 -7.25
N ALA A 345 1.75 -10.88 -6.89
CA ALA A 345 1.61 -10.44 -5.51
C ALA A 345 1.02 -11.53 -4.60
N ILE A 346 -0.06 -12.20 -5.04
CA ILE A 346 -0.69 -13.27 -4.23
C ILE A 346 0.21 -14.51 -4.13
N ALA A 347 0.96 -14.84 -5.18
CA ALA A 347 1.92 -15.93 -5.15
C ALA A 347 3.10 -15.65 -4.21
N ALA A 348 3.61 -14.41 -4.22
CA ALA A 348 4.67 -13.96 -3.31
C ALA A 348 4.20 -13.96 -1.85
N ILE A 349 2.97 -13.49 -1.57
CA ILE A 349 2.35 -13.55 -0.24
C ILE A 349 2.20 -15.01 0.22
N GLY A 350 1.75 -15.91 -0.66
CA GLY A 350 1.63 -17.34 -0.35
C GLY A 350 2.98 -17.97 -0.02
N ALA A 351 4.02 -17.69 -0.81
CA ALA A 351 5.38 -18.16 -0.53
C ALA A 351 5.90 -17.64 0.82
N MET A 352 5.62 -16.38 1.12
CA MET A 352 5.98 -15.77 2.39
C MET A 352 5.32 -16.46 3.58
N MET A 353 4.01 -16.71 3.50
CA MET A 353 3.27 -17.38 4.58
C MET A 353 3.83 -18.79 4.84
N ASN A 354 4.20 -19.52 3.79
CA ASN A 354 4.84 -20.82 3.94
C ASN A 354 6.20 -20.73 4.65
N MET A 355 7.03 -19.75 4.29
CA MET A 355 8.34 -19.53 4.91
C MET A 355 8.26 -19.07 6.36
N VAL A 356 7.22 -18.31 6.72
CA VAL A 356 6.98 -17.91 8.12
C VAL A 356 6.64 -19.13 8.97
N SER A 357 5.87 -20.07 8.43
CA SER A 357 5.44 -21.28 9.15
C SER A 357 6.53 -22.37 9.26
N GLU A 358 7.51 -22.39 8.35
CA GLU A 358 8.63 -23.36 8.34
C GLU A 358 9.78 -23.00 9.30
N GLY A 359 9.76 -21.84 9.89
CA GLY A 359 10.83 -21.35 10.77
C GLY A 359 10.74 -21.84 12.22
N ARG A 360 11.83 -21.71 12.98
CA ARG A 360 11.89 -22.03 14.41
C ARG A 360 10.81 -21.29 15.19
N ASP A 361 10.22 -21.97 16.16
CA ASP A 361 9.06 -21.54 16.96
C ASP A 361 9.15 -20.13 17.57
N ASN A 362 8.01 -19.43 17.56
CA ASN A 362 7.76 -18.14 18.25
C ASN A 362 8.40 -16.86 17.69
N ARG A 363 8.92 -16.82 16.44
CA ARG A 363 9.49 -15.60 15.82
C ARG A 363 8.75 -15.13 14.57
N GLU A 364 7.52 -15.58 14.38
CA GLU A 364 6.70 -15.25 13.22
C GLU A 364 6.50 -13.73 13.07
N GLY A 365 6.25 -13.03 14.18
CA GLY A 365 6.04 -11.58 14.19
C GLY A 365 7.28 -10.79 13.75
N THR A 366 8.48 -11.21 14.15
CA THR A 366 9.72 -10.52 13.78
C THR A 366 10.08 -10.78 12.31
N ARG A 367 9.80 -11.98 11.77
CA ARG A 367 9.95 -12.27 10.33
C ARG A 367 8.99 -11.43 9.49
N MET A 368 7.72 -11.32 9.91
CA MET A 368 6.74 -10.43 9.27
C MET A 368 7.18 -8.96 9.34
N GLY A 369 7.80 -8.56 10.46
CA GLY A 369 8.38 -7.22 10.63
C GLY A 369 9.54 -6.95 9.66
N LEU A 370 10.47 -7.90 9.50
CA LEU A 370 11.57 -7.81 8.54
C LEU A 370 11.04 -7.68 7.09
N TRP A 371 10.05 -8.47 6.75
CA TRP A 371 9.41 -8.38 5.44
C TRP A 371 8.70 -7.03 5.23
N GLY A 372 7.90 -6.57 6.19
CA GLY A 372 7.22 -5.28 6.12
C GLY A 372 8.19 -4.11 6.00
N ALA A 373 9.33 -4.15 6.70
CA ALA A 373 10.39 -3.17 6.58
C ALA A 373 11.07 -3.22 5.19
N SER A 374 11.40 -4.43 4.69
CA SER A 374 11.96 -4.61 3.35
C SER A 374 11.03 -4.08 2.28
N GLN A 375 9.73 -4.34 2.39
CA GLN A 375 8.70 -3.83 1.49
C GLN A 375 8.63 -2.29 1.54
N ALA A 376 8.55 -1.69 2.73
CA ALA A 376 8.43 -0.24 2.88
C ALA A 376 9.66 0.49 2.31
N ILE A 377 10.86 -0.01 2.59
CA ILE A 377 12.11 0.56 2.05
C ILE A 377 12.12 0.43 0.53
N SER A 378 11.72 -0.73 -0.01
CA SER A 378 11.66 -0.98 -1.46
C SER A 378 10.70 -0.04 -2.17
N PHE A 379 9.52 0.17 -1.61
CA PHE A 379 8.52 1.09 -2.16
C PHE A 379 9.03 2.54 -2.17
N GLY A 380 9.69 2.97 -1.09
CA GLY A 380 10.27 4.31 -1.01
C GLY A 380 11.38 4.52 -2.04
N ILE A 381 12.35 3.61 -2.09
CA ILE A 381 13.50 3.70 -3.02
C ILE A 381 13.03 3.51 -4.46
N GLY A 382 12.20 2.50 -4.74
CA GLY A 382 11.76 2.18 -6.11
C GLY A 382 10.93 3.29 -6.72
N GLY A 383 9.98 3.86 -5.97
CA GLY A 383 9.20 5.02 -6.41
C GLY A 383 10.09 6.23 -6.73
N PHE A 384 11.03 6.55 -5.85
CA PHE A 384 11.99 7.65 -6.08
C PHE A 384 12.90 7.39 -7.28
N VAL A 385 13.51 6.20 -7.36
CA VAL A 385 14.40 5.83 -8.47
C VAL A 385 13.64 5.83 -9.81
N GLY A 386 12.41 5.30 -9.84
CA GLY A 386 11.60 5.31 -11.05
C GLY A 386 11.29 6.72 -11.54
N THR A 387 10.88 7.62 -10.65
CA THR A 387 10.58 9.02 -11.00
C THR A 387 11.83 9.81 -11.38
N ALA A 388 12.95 9.60 -10.70
CA ALA A 388 14.24 10.22 -11.04
C ALA A 388 14.77 9.73 -12.39
N ALA A 389 14.59 8.44 -12.71
CA ALA A 389 14.94 7.89 -14.03
C ALA A 389 14.09 8.49 -15.14
N ALA A 390 12.78 8.69 -14.91
CA ALA A 390 11.91 9.36 -15.88
C ALA A 390 12.32 10.82 -16.12
N ASP A 391 12.69 11.56 -15.07
CA ASP A 391 13.20 12.94 -15.22
C ASP A 391 14.55 12.98 -15.97
N ALA A 392 15.46 12.07 -15.65
CA ALA A 392 16.73 11.95 -16.38
C ALA A 392 16.50 11.62 -17.86
N ALA A 393 15.61 10.68 -18.16
CA ALA A 393 15.25 10.34 -19.53
C ALA A 393 14.65 11.53 -20.29
N ARG A 394 13.81 12.34 -19.68
CA ARG A 394 13.26 13.56 -20.29
C ARG A 394 14.35 14.57 -20.68
N HIS A 395 15.47 14.60 -19.96
CA HIS A 395 16.58 15.52 -20.28
C HIS A 395 17.39 15.07 -21.48
N PHE A 396 17.49 13.75 -21.71
CA PHE A 396 18.31 13.18 -22.78
C PHE A 396 17.52 12.76 -24.03
N MET A 397 16.22 12.61 -23.93
CA MET A 397 15.36 12.11 -25.01
C MET A 397 14.64 13.24 -25.76
N PRO A 398 14.48 13.13 -27.09
CA PRO A 398 13.93 14.21 -27.92
C PRO A 398 12.44 14.46 -27.75
N SER A 399 11.71 13.52 -27.13
CA SER A 399 10.26 13.68 -26.87
C SER A 399 9.88 13.21 -25.49
N THR A 400 8.83 13.83 -24.90
CA THR A 400 8.26 13.41 -23.61
C THR A 400 7.76 11.97 -23.66
N ALA A 401 7.23 11.53 -24.80
CA ALA A 401 6.73 10.16 -24.98
C ALA A 401 7.86 9.11 -24.90
N SER A 402 9.06 9.42 -25.41
CA SER A 402 10.20 8.49 -25.35
C SER A 402 10.88 8.45 -23.99
N ALA A 403 10.59 9.41 -23.10
CA ALA A 403 11.17 9.48 -21.76
C ALA A 403 10.45 8.63 -20.72
N TYR A 404 9.25 8.19 -21.04
CA TYR A 404 8.46 7.27 -20.22
C TYR A 404 8.49 5.85 -20.79
#